data_de4c12cd1f689d661ed64e2ea33cec78
#
_entry.id   de4c12cd1f689d661ed64e2ea33cec78
#
_cell.length_a   1.000
_cell.length_b   1.000
_cell.length_c   1.000
_cell.angle_alpha   90.00
_cell.angle_beta   90.00
_cell.angle_gamma   90.00
#
_symmetry.space_group_name_H-M   'P 1'
#
loop_
_entity.id
_entity.type
_entity.pdbx_description
1 polymer ?
#
loop_
_entity_poly.entity_id
_entity_poly.type
_entity_poly.pdbx_seq_one_letter_code
_entity_poly.pdbx_strand_id
1 'polypeptide(L)'
;MLKLEQVKLEPGQPEELLAGKAAHMLRIPTEDILNLSVLRRAVDARQPLRLVYTLAVQVRGEKAVLRRCRDKSVTVYAPEYYTPPCPAAKDPDTPPVVVGAGPAGLFAALILANAGRRPILLERGRPVEQRQKDVAAFWAGGQLNTESNVQFGEGGAGAFSDGKLNTGTKDLRHRWILEQLVSCGAPESILIDARPHVGTDKLHIALKNLRQRLLDLGADIRFGHRLEGIEAPEGELAALVVSGPEGSYRLPARQLILALGHSARDTVEMLYDRGLSMEAKPFAAGVRIEHLQSHIDAVQYKEYAGHPALPVSTYKLSCHLPG
;
A
#
# COMPACT_ATOMS: atom_id res chain seq x y z
N MET A 1 22.19 15.19 7.13
CA MET A 1 21.38 14.90 8.34
C MET A 1 21.91 13.64 9.01
N LEU A 2 21.65 13.45 10.29
CA LEU A 2 21.97 12.23 11.02
C LEU A 2 20.71 11.39 11.21
N LYS A 3 20.85 10.07 11.10
CA LYS A 3 19.82 9.08 11.42
C LYS A 3 20.16 8.51 12.79
N LEU A 4 19.19 8.60 13.70
CA LEU A 4 19.28 8.03 15.04
C LEU A 4 18.28 6.89 15.15
N GLU A 5 18.75 5.70 15.45
CA GLU A 5 17.91 4.52 15.68
C GLU A 5 17.80 4.23 17.17
N GLN A 6 16.78 3.44 17.56
CA GLN A 6 16.57 3.00 18.95
C GLN A 6 16.33 4.12 19.98
N VAL A 7 15.80 5.26 19.55
CA VAL A 7 15.33 6.30 20.49
C VAL A 7 14.04 5.82 21.13
N LYS A 8 14.00 5.73 22.48
CA LYS A 8 12.92 5.06 23.19
C LYS A 8 12.13 6.04 24.06
N LEU A 9 10.79 5.92 24.00
CA LEU A 9 9.86 6.56 24.93
C LEU A 9 9.01 5.49 25.63
N GLU A 10 8.51 5.83 26.81
CA GLU A 10 7.44 5.06 27.45
C GLU A 10 6.09 5.42 26.82
N PRO A 11 5.12 4.51 26.81
CA PRO A 11 3.76 4.88 26.40
C PRO A 11 3.23 6.09 27.17
N GLY A 12 2.66 7.06 26.46
CA GLY A 12 2.14 8.27 27.05
C GLY A 12 3.16 9.39 27.28
N GLN A 13 4.46 9.14 27.13
CA GLN A 13 5.43 10.23 27.11
C GLN A 13 5.26 11.07 25.84
N PRO A 14 5.33 12.42 25.95
CA PRO A 14 5.17 13.31 24.82
C PRO A 14 6.37 13.19 23.84
N GLU A 15 6.09 13.30 22.54
CA GLU A 15 7.13 13.19 21.49
C GLU A 15 8.14 14.34 21.52
N GLU A 16 7.81 15.46 22.16
CA GLU A 16 8.73 16.59 22.40
C GLU A 16 10.00 16.15 23.15
N LEU A 17 9.93 15.10 23.97
CA LEU A 17 11.09 14.52 24.63
C LEU A 17 12.10 13.89 23.68
N LEU A 18 11.72 13.61 22.44
CA LEU A 18 12.62 13.03 21.43
C LEU A 18 13.81 13.95 21.14
N ALA A 19 13.61 15.27 21.14
CA ALA A 19 14.69 16.24 20.94
C ALA A 19 15.74 16.13 22.04
N GLY A 20 15.33 16.10 23.30
CA GLY A 20 16.24 15.94 24.44
C GLY A 20 16.99 14.60 24.41
N LYS A 21 16.29 13.50 24.05
CA LYS A 21 16.92 12.18 23.90
C LYS A 21 17.91 12.13 22.74
N ALA A 22 17.58 12.76 21.62
CA ALA A 22 18.49 12.88 20.48
C ALA A 22 19.75 13.69 20.83
N ALA A 23 19.59 14.83 21.53
CA ALA A 23 20.69 15.66 22.01
C ALA A 23 21.61 14.87 22.95
N HIS A 24 21.04 14.12 23.89
CA HIS A 24 21.80 13.25 24.79
C HIS A 24 22.60 12.17 24.02
N MET A 25 21.98 11.49 23.06
CA MET A 25 22.67 10.48 22.23
C MET A 25 23.83 11.08 21.42
N LEU A 26 23.63 12.29 20.90
CA LEU A 26 24.64 13.01 20.11
C LEU A 26 25.67 13.75 20.99
N ARG A 27 25.44 13.85 22.30
CA ARG A 27 26.27 14.60 23.28
C ARG A 27 26.42 16.07 22.87
N ILE A 28 25.30 16.71 22.57
CA ILE A 28 25.19 18.12 22.20
C ILE A 28 24.08 18.79 23.03
N PRO A 29 24.09 20.13 23.17
CA PRO A 29 22.97 20.88 23.68
C PRO A 29 21.71 20.71 22.78
N THR A 30 20.53 20.77 23.37
CA THR A 30 19.27 20.60 22.60
C THR A 30 19.06 21.74 21.58
N GLU A 31 19.55 22.94 21.88
CA GLU A 31 19.53 24.13 21.00
C GLU A 31 20.38 23.95 19.71
N ASP A 32 21.27 22.98 19.69
CA ASP A 32 22.03 22.64 18.49
C ASP A 32 21.27 21.72 17.53
N ILE A 33 20.09 21.23 17.93
CA ILE A 33 19.18 20.53 17.03
C ILE A 33 18.39 21.58 16.22
N LEU A 34 18.66 21.63 14.92
CA LEU A 34 18.03 22.57 14.01
C LEU A 34 16.68 22.05 13.44
N ASN A 35 16.61 20.73 13.23
CA ASN A 35 15.38 20.07 12.77
C ASN A 35 15.40 18.59 13.22
N LEU A 36 14.20 18.08 13.53
CA LEU A 36 13.98 16.68 13.89
C LEU A 36 12.71 16.19 13.21
N SER A 37 12.80 15.04 12.58
CA SER A 37 11.63 14.34 11.99
C SER A 37 11.65 12.87 12.36
N VAL A 38 10.47 12.33 12.59
CA VAL A 38 10.27 10.90 12.85
C VAL A 38 10.24 10.16 11.51
N LEU A 39 11.17 9.24 11.31
CA LEU A 39 11.22 8.37 10.13
C LEU A 39 10.45 7.08 10.34
N ARG A 40 10.44 6.58 11.57
CA ARG A 40 9.77 5.34 11.93
C ARG A 40 9.40 5.32 13.41
N ARG A 41 8.20 4.78 13.70
CA ARG A 41 7.72 4.48 15.04
C ARG A 41 7.33 3.02 15.12
N ALA A 42 7.78 2.30 16.14
CA ALA A 42 7.48 0.90 16.37
C ALA A 42 7.16 0.65 17.85
N VAL A 43 6.38 -0.38 18.14
CA VAL A 43 6.18 -0.86 19.52
C VAL A 43 7.13 -2.02 19.76
N ASP A 44 7.96 -1.91 20.80
CA ASP A 44 8.68 -3.03 21.38
C ASP A 44 7.90 -3.54 22.59
N ALA A 45 7.13 -4.61 22.37
CA ALA A 45 6.28 -5.20 23.40
C ALA A 45 7.05 -6.09 24.41
N ARG A 46 8.36 -6.26 24.25
CA ARG A 46 9.20 -6.89 25.28
C ARG A 46 9.22 -6.02 26.53
N GLN A 47 9.37 -6.64 27.66
CA GLN A 47 9.37 -5.92 28.93
C GLN A 47 10.73 -5.26 29.22
N PRO A 48 10.77 -3.99 29.63
CA PRO A 48 9.63 -3.05 29.72
C PRO A 48 9.20 -2.56 28.35
N LEU A 49 7.87 -2.45 28.14
CA LEU A 49 7.28 -1.99 26.90
C LEU A 49 7.76 -0.58 26.53
N ARG A 50 8.14 -0.35 25.26
CA ARG A 50 8.65 0.92 24.77
C ARG A 50 8.13 1.23 23.36
N LEU A 51 7.92 2.53 23.12
CA LEU A 51 7.85 3.07 21.77
C LEU A 51 9.27 3.34 21.27
N VAL A 52 9.61 2.77 20.12
CA VAL A 52 10.96 2.86 19.53
C VAL A 52 10.90 3.69 18.26
N TYR A 53 11.66 4.77 18.25
CA TYR A 53 11.71 5.73 17.15
C TYR A 53 13.01 5.61 16.37
N THR A 54 12.92 5.85 15.08
CA THR A 54 14.02 6.22 14.21
C THR A 54 13.83 7.67 13.78
N LEU A 55 14.84 8.50 14.02
CA LEU A 55 14.77 9.94 13.77
C LEU A 55 15.74 10.35 12.66
N ALA A 56 15.36 11.36 11.89
CA ALA A 56 16.31 12.15 11.10
C ALA A 56 16.49 13.49 11.80
N VAL A 57 17.74 13.84 12.08
CA VAL A 57 18.09 15.02 12.87
C VAL A 57 19.11 15.87 12.12
N GLN A 58 18.82 17.15 11.99
CA GLN A 58 19.77 18.13 11.49
C GLN A 58 20.36 18.89 12.68
N VAL A 59 21.67 18.94 12.77
CA VAL A 59 22.39 19.57 13.89
C VAL A 59 23.44 20.54 13.43
N ARG A 60 23.80 21.50 14.30
CA ARG A 60 24.95 22.37 14.08
C ARG A 60 26.25 21.55 14.10
N GLY A 61 27.13 21.81 13.15
CA GLY A 61 28.44 21.14 13.12
C GLY A 61 28.40 19.63 12.90
N GLU A 62 27.45 19.11 12.12
CA GLU A 62 27.13 17.70 11.88
C GLU A 62 28.37 16.81 11.69
N LYS A 63 29.39 17.26 10.91
CA LYS A 63 30.62 16.50 10.68
C LYS A 63 31.42 16.31 11.97
N ALA A 64 31.45 17.32 12.82
CA ALA A 64 32.18 17.27 14.11
C ALA A 64 31.43 16.40 15.11
N VAL A 65 30.12 16.49 15.14
CA VAL A 65 29.23 15.64 15.97
C VAL A 65 29.44 14.17 15.59
N LEU A 66 29.35 13.83 14.30
CA LEU A 66 29.51 12.46 13.81
C LEU A 66 30.89 11.87 14.13
N ARG A 67 31.96 12.66 14.01
CA ARG A 67 33.33 12.21 14.36
C ARG A 67 33.48 11.86 15.85
N ARG A 68 32.76 12.55 16.73
CA ARG A 68 32.83 12.32 18.19
C ARG A 68 31.85 11.24 18.64
N CYS A 69 30.77 11.02 17.89
CA CYS A 69 29.76 10.03 18.21
C CYS A 69 30.29 8.62 17.93
N ARG A 70 30.36 7.79 18.98
CA ARG A 70 30.77 6.38 18.89
C ARG A 70 29.58 5.43 18.89
N ASP A 71 28.35 5.96 18.97
CA ASP A 71 27.14 5.19 19.00
C ASP A 71 26.83 4.65 17.59
N LYS A 72 26.80 3.33 17.47
CA LYS A 72 26.52 2.64 16.19
C LYS A 72 25.09 2.86 15.69
N SER A 73 24.18 3.31 16.55
CA SER A 73 22.80 3.66 16.18
C SER A 73 22.71 5.04 15.52
N VAL A 74 23.81 5.80 15.47
CA VAL A 74 23.91 7.10 14.80
C VAL A 74 24.66 6.94 13.48
N THR A 75 24.00 7.24 12.37
CA THR A 75 24.58 7.14 11.03
C THR A 75 24.26 8.39 10.20
N VAL A 76 24.93 8.55 9.07
CA VAL A 76 24.55 9.60 8.11
C VAL A 76 23.21 9.22 7.46
N TYR A 77 22.30 10.18 7.38
CA TYR A 77 21.03 10.04 6.70
C TYR A 77 21.05 10.82 5.39
N ALA A 78 20.99 10.06 4.31
CA ALA A 78 20.80 10.56 2.95
C ALA A 78 19.53 9.88 2.40
N PRO A 79 18.37 10.56 2.42
CA PRO A 79 17.14 9.95 1.94
C PRO A 79 17.18 9.78 0.42
N GLU A 80 16.78 8.60 -0.02
CA GLU A 80 16.53 8.32 -1.43
C GLU A 80 15.03 8.35 -1.68
N TYR A 81 14.63 8.96 -2.79
CA TYR A 81 13.23 9.09 -3.17
C TYR A 81 13.00 8.43 -4.52
N TYR A 82 11.89 7.70 -4.63
CA TYR A 82 11.43 7.24 -5.94
C TYR A 82 10.89 8.43 -6.73
N THR A 83 11.40 8.59 -7.93
CA THR A 83 10.86 9.55 -8.90
C THR A 83 10.14 8.76 -10.00
N PRO A 84 8.82 8.92 -10.16
CA PRO A 84 8.11 8.30 -11.26
C PRO A 84 8.73 8.69 -12.61
N PRO A 85 8.70 7.79 -13.61
CA PRO A 85 9.24 8.10 -14.92
C PRO A 85 8.53 9.30 -15.53
N CYS A 86 9.33 10.17 -16.14
CA CYS A 86 8.80 11.32 -16.90
C CYS A 86 8.23 10.84 -18.24
N PRO A 87 7.21 11.51 -18.78
CA PRO A 87 6.62 11.11 -20.07
C PRO A 87 7.63 11.16 -21.20
N ALA A 88 7.59 10.18 -22.09
CA ALA A 88 8.23 10.29 -23.38
C ALA A 88 7.54 11.37 -24.22
N ALA A 89 8.29 12.01 -25.11
CA ALA A 89 7.90 13.22 -25.85
C ALA A 89 6.67 13.12 -26.76
N LYS A 90 6.10 11.93 -27.00
CA LYS A 90 4.88 11.75 -27.81
C LYS A 90 3.86 10.89 -27.07
N ASP A 91 2.62 11.37 -27.07
CA ASP A 91 1.46 10.58 -26.67
C ASP A 91 1.25 9.46 -27.71
N PRO A 92 1.11 8.20 -27.30
CA PRO A 92 0.77 7.14 -28.26
C PRO A 92 -0.61 7.40 -28.85
N ASP A 93 -0.80 7.07 -30.12
CA ASP A 93 -2.08 7.21 -30.83
C ASP A 93 -3.23 6.44 -30.14
N THR A 94 -2.90 5.46 -29.31
CA THR A 94 -3.84 4.66 -28.52
C THR A 94 -3.49 4.74 -27.03
N PRO A 95 -4.48 5.05 -26.15
CA PRO A 95 -4.28 5.03 -24.71
C PRO A 95 -3.80 3.65 -24.20
N PRO A 96 -2.87 3.60 -23.23
CA PRO A 96 -2.53 2.35 -22.58
C PRO A 96 -3.74 1.84 -21.78
N VAL A 97 -3.96 0.53 -21.81
CA VAL A 97 -5.05 -0.11 -21.08
C VAL A 97 -4.51 -0.82 -19.85
N VAL A 98 -5.14 -0.58 -18.72
CA VAL A 98 -4.87 -1.27 -17.45
C VAL A 98 -6.09 -2.11 -17.09
N VAL A 99 -5.91 -3.39 -16.80
CA VAL A 99 -7.00 -4.30 -16.43
C VAL A 99 -6.87 -4.70 -14.97
N GLY A 100 -7.90 -4.31 -14.20
CA GLY A 100 -8.01 -4.50 -12.75
C GLY A 100 -7.76 -3.22 -11.98
N ALA A 101 -8.74 -2.78 -11.17
CA ALA A 101 -8.65 -1.62 -10.29
C ALA A 101 -8.26 -2.00 -8.84
N GLY A 102 -7.48 -3.06 -8.67
CA GLY A 102 -6.77 -3.37 -7.43
C GLY A 102 -5.60 -2.40 -7.21
N PRO A 103 -4.84 -2.54 -6.10
CA PRO A 103 -3.71 -1.65 -5.81
C PRO A 103 -2.71 -1.53 -6.97
N ALA A 104 -2.34 -2.64 -7.59
CA ALA A 104 -1.39 -2.64 -8.71
C ALA A 104 -1.90 -1.83 -9.91
N GLY A 105 -3.17 -2.02 -10.30
CA GLY A 105 -3.75 -1.32 -11.44
C GLY A 105 -4.01 0.16 -11.17
N LEU A 106 -4.50 0.51 -9.98
CA LEU A 106 -4.71 1.90 -9.59
C LEU A 106 -3.41 2.71 -9.60
N PHE A 107 -2.32 2.15 -9.05
CA PHE A 107 -1.02 2.83 -9.06
C PHE A 107 -0.35 2.82 -10.44
N ALA A 108 -0.54 1.77 -11.25
CA ALA A 108 -0.12 1.77 -12.64
C ALA A 108 -0.82 2.89 -13.43
N ALA A 109 -2.14 2.98 -13.31
CA ALA A 109 -2.93 4.04 -13.92
C ALA A 109 -2.50 5.43 -13.44
N LEU A 110 -2.21 5.59 -12.13
CA LEU A 110 -1.75 6.87 -11.57
C LEU A 110 -0.39 7.30 -12.14
N ILE A 111 0.56 6.39 -12.29
CA ILE A 111 1.86 6.68 -12.90
C ILE A 111 1.67 7.08 -14.36
N LEU A 112 0.87 6.34 -15.12
CA LEU A 112 0.56 6.66 -16.51
C LEU A 112 -0.15 8.03 -16.65
N ALA A 113 -1.14 8.29 -15.80
CA ALA A 113 -1.88 9.54 -15.82
C ALA A 113 -1.00 10.76 -15.45
N ASN A 114 -0.16 10.63 -14.40
CA ASN A 114 0.83 11.65 -14.05
C ASN A 114 1.85 11.91 -15.19
N ALA A 115 2.10 10.88 -16.00
CA ALA A 115 2.93 10.98 -17.20
C ALA A 115 2.16 11.52 -18.44
N GLY A 116 0.90 11.96 -18.29
CA GLY A 116 0.07 12.51 -19.38
C GLY A 116 -0.49 11.47 -20.35
N ARG A 117 -0.49 10.17 -20.00
CA ARG A 117 -0.85 9.08 -20.93
C ARG A 117 -2.34 8.75 -21.04
N ARG A 118 -3.21 9.33 -20.23
CA ARG A 118 -4.66 9.13 -20.22
C ARG A 118 -5.08 7.64 -20.30
N PRO A 119 -4.68 6.81 -19.34
CA PRO A 119 -4.93 5.36 -19.40
C PRO A 119 -6.43 5.05 -19.36
N ILE A 120 -6.81 3.94 -20.01
CA ILE A 120 -8.12 3.31 -19.81
C ILE A 120 -7.94 2.25 -18.71
N LEU A 121 -8.69 2.38 -17.62
CA LEU A 121 -8.69 1.42 -16.52
C LEU A 121 -9.99 0.62 -16.54
N LEU A 122 -9.88 -0.68 -16.82
CA LEU A 122 -11.00 -1.62 -16.82
C LEU A 122 -11.07 -2.34 -15.47
N GLU A 123 -12.24 -2.36 -14.86
CA GLU A 123 -12.52 -3.14 -13.66
C GLU A 123 -13.83 -3.92 -13.84
N ARG A 124 -13.77 -5.24 -13.59
CA ARG A 124 -14.93 -6.11 -13.74
C ARG A 124 -16.01 -5.84 -12.69
N GLY A 125 -15.60 -5.45 -11.49
CA GLY A 125 -16.50 -5.15 -10.40
C GLY A 125 -16.96 -3.70 -10.39
N ARG A 126 -17.55 -3.31 -9.26
CA ARG A 126 -18.18 -1.99 -9.06
C ARG A 126 -17.26 -1.02 -8.32
N PRO A 127 -17.57 0.31 -8.40
CA PRO A 127 -16.94 1.30 -7.52
C PRO A 127 -17.11 0.94 -6.05
N VAL A 128 -16.18 1.36 -5.20
CA VAL A 128 -16.09 0.92 -3.80
C VAL A 128 -17.37 1.16 -2.99
N GLU A 129 -18.11 2.23 -3.23
CA GLU A 129 -19.36 2.54 -2.55
C GLU A 129 -20.53 1.62 -2.93
N GLN A 130 -20.56 1.11 -4.16
CA GLN A 130 -21.55 0.11 -4.59
C GLN A 130 -21.11 -1.29 -4.13
N ARG A 131 -19.83 -1.58 -4.24
CA ARG A 131 -19.21 -2.80 -3.79
C ARG A 131 -19.43 -3.04 -2.29
N GLN A 132 -19.38 -1.97 -1.46
CA GLN A 132 -19.73 -2.06 -0.03
C GLN A 132 -21.14 -2.61 0.19
N LYS A 133 -22.11 -2.17 -0.63
CA LYS A 133 -23.50 -2.67 -0.57
C LYS A 133 -23.59 -4.13 -0.99
N ASP A 134 -22.88 -4.52 -2.06
CA ASP A 134 -22.86 -5.91 -2.54
C ASP A 134 -22.29 -6.86 -1.48
N VAL A 135 -21.18 -6.47 -0.86
CA VAL A 135 -20.52 -7.27 0.20
C VAL A 135 -21.38 -7.34 1.45
N ALA A 136 -21.98 -6.23 1.87
CA ALA A 136 -22.87 -6.20 3.04
C ALA A 136 -24.12 -7.08 2.82
N ALA A 137 -24.72 -7.03 1.62
CA ALA A 137 -25.86 -7.86 1.26
C ALA A 137 -25.51 -9.36 1.29
N PHE A 138 -24.34 -9.72 0.76
CA PHE A 138 -23.85 -11.10 0.81
C PHE A 138 -23.63 -11.60 2.25
N TRP A 139 -22.98 -10.79 3.10
CA TRP A 139 -22.76 -11.15 4.50
C TRP A 139 -24.04 -11.22 5.34
N ALA A 140 -25.11 -10.51 4.91
CA ALA A 140 -26.43 -10.63 5.50
C ALA A 140 -27.21 -11.88 5.02
N GLY A 141 -26.58 -12.81 4.30
CA GLY A 141 -27.19 -14.02 3.78
C GLY A 141 -27.79 -13.92 2.38
N GLY A 142 -27.54 -12.81 1.66
CA GLY A 142 -27.95 -12.64 0.27
C GLY A 142 -27.09 -13.43 -0.72
N GLN A 143 -27.45 -13.34 -1.99
CA GLN A 143 -26.71 -14.00 -3.07
C GLN A 143 -25.35 -13.32 -3.32
N LEU A 144 -24.33 -14.13 -3.62
CA LEU A 144 -23.03 -13.63 -4.04
C LEU A 144 -23.11 -12.98 -5.43
N ASN A 145 -22.73 -11.73 -5.53
CA ASN A 145 -22.44 -11.11 -6.83
C ASN A 145 -21.06 -11.58 -7.32
N THR A 146 -21.01 -12.38 -8.37
CA THR A 146 -19.78 -12.98 -8.89
C THR A 146 -18.81 -11.96 -9.47
N GLU A 147 -19.28 -10.80 -9.91
CA GLU A 147 -18.45 -9.74 -10.49
C GLU A 147 -18.13 -8.62 -9.50
N SER A 148 -18.87 -8.48 -8.38
CA SER A 148 -18.64 -7.44 -7.37
C SER A 148 -18.78 -8.00 -5.95
N ASN A 149 -17.66 -8.27 -5.30
CA ASN A 149 -17.62 -8.97 -4.02
C ASN A 149 -16.31 -8.66 -3.27
N VAL A 150 -15.91 -9.48 -2.30
CA VAL A 150 -14.64 -9.30 -1.54
C VAL A 150 -13.40 -9.44 -2.43
N GLN A 151 -13.47 -10.12 -3.57
CA GLN A 151 -12.33 -10.34 -4.47
C GLN A 151 -12.27 -9.30 -5.60
N PHE A 152 -13.41 -8.94 -6.17
CA PHE A 152 -13.51 -8.08 -7.35
C PHE A 152 -14.17 -6.74 -7.04
N GLY A 153 -13.70 -5.71 -7.72
CA GLY A 153 -14.14 -4.33 -7.60
C GLY A 153 -13.01 -3.39 -7.17
N GLU A 154 -13.31 -2.11 -7.18
CA GLU A 154 -12.36 -1.04 -6.88
C GLU A 154 -11.61 -1.27 -5.55
N GLY A 155 -10.29 -1.10 -5.58
CA GLY A 155 -9.40 -1.32 -4.45
C GLY A 155 -8.97 -2.78 -4.25
N GLY A 156 -9.52 -3.73 -5.05
CA GLY A 156 -9.18 -5.15 -4.98
C GLY A 156 -9.56 -5.80 -3.63
N ALA A 157 -9.06 -7.00 -3.34
CA ALA A 157 -9.37 -7.73 -2.12
C ALA A 157 -8.94 -6.99 -0.84
N GLY A 158 -7.94 -6.12 -0.93
CA GLY A 158 -7.44 -5.32 0.20
C GLY A 158 -8.44 -4.32 0.76
N ALA A 159 -9.39 -3.84 -0.05
CA ALA A 159 -10.40 -2.87 0.37
C ALA A 159 -11.37 -3.39 1.44
N PHE A 160 -11.50 -4.71 1.58
CA PHE A 160 -12.33 -5.38 2.58
C PHE A 160 -11.53 -6.25 3.55
N SER A 161 -10.22 -6.02 3.62
CA SER A 161 -9.37 -6.56 4.68
C SER A 161 -9.34 -5.60 5.88
N ASP A 162 -8.52 -5.89 6.87
CA ASP A 162 -8.35 -5.02 8.04
C ASP A 162 -7.52 -3.74 7.78
N GLY A 163 -7.19 -3.43 6.52
CA GLY A 163 -6.48 -2.20 6.14
C GLY A 163 -4.99 -2.19 6.46
N LYS A 164 -4.38 -3.33 6.70
CA LYS A 164 -2.93 -3.45 6.89
C LYS A 164 -2.19 -3.26 5.57
N LEU A 165 -1.18 -2.38 5.55
CA LEU A 165 -0.33 -2.09 4.39
C LEU A 165 1.09 -2.64 4.59
N ASN A 166 1.20 -3.92 4.93
CA ASN A 166 2.49 -4.55 5.12
C ASN A 166 3.06 -5.08 3.80
N THR A 167 4.30 -4.74 3.51
CA THR A 167 5.04 -5.33 2.39
C THR A 167 6.25 -6.09 2.92
N GLY A 168 6.69 -7.13 2.19
CA GLY A 168 7.94 -7.84 2.47
C GLY A 168 9.17 -7.23 1.81
N THR A 169 9.03 -6.09 1.13
CA THR A 169 10.09 -5.45 0.35
C THR A 169 10.57 -4.15 0.99
N LYS A 170 11.80 -3.74 0.64
CA LYS A 170 12.38 -2.43 0.98
C LYS A 170 12.48 -1.52 -0.24
N ASP A 171 11.57 -1.66 -1.20
CA ASP A 171 11.55 -0.89 -2.43
C ASP A 171 11.23 0.58 -2.16
N LEU A 172 11.93 1.50 -2.82
CA LEU A 172 11.72 2.94 -2.69
C LEU A 172 10.31 3.39 -3.11
N ARG A 173 9.66 2.65 -4.01
CA ARG A 173 8.28 2.89 -4.43
C ARG A 173 7.28 2.76 -3.28
N HIS A 174 7.60 1.98 -2.26
CA HIS A 174 6.73 1.80 -1.10
C HIS A 174 6.41 3.14 -0.42
N ARG A 175 7.43 3.97 -0.15
CA ARG A 175 7.24 5.29 0.45
C ARG A 175 6.36 6.18 -0.42
N TRP A 176 6.61 6.22 -1.72
CA TRP A 176 5.82 7.00 -2.67
C TRP A 176 4.35 6.54 -2.68
N ILE A 177 4.07 5.23 -2.67
CA ILE A 177 2.70 4.69 -2.59
C ILE A 177 1.97 5.18 -1.34
N LEU A 178 2.63 5.12 -0.17
CA LEU A 178 2.04 5.61 1.08
C LEU A 178 1.76 7.12 1.02
N GLU A 179 2.67 7.91 0.45
CA GLU A 179 2.48 9.35 0.26
C GLU A 179 1.28 9.66 -0.66
N GLN A 180 1.08 8.87 -1.73
CA GLN A 180 -0.11 9.01 -2.57
C GLN A 180 -1.40 8.68 -1.79
N LEU A 181 -1.39 7.63 -0.96
CA LEU A 181 -2.55 7.30 -0.13
C LEU A 181 -2.84 8.40 0.90
N VAL A 182 -1.82 8.98 1.53
CA VAL A 182 -1.99 10.13 2.45
C VAL A 182 -2.56 11.33 1.70
N SER A 183 -2.04 11.66 0.52
CA SER A 183 -2.59 12.75 -0.29
C SER A 183 -4.05 12.53 -0.72
N CYS A 184 -4.50 11.28 -0.69
CA CYS A 184 -5.89 10.89 -0.93
C CYS A 184 -6.73 10.74 0.35
N GLY A 185 -6.20 11.07 1.53
CA GLY A 185 -6.95 11.09 2.80
C GLY A 185 -6.69 9.90 3.73
N ALA A 186 -5.69 9.07 3.46
CA ALA A 186 -5.21 8.10 4.44
C ALA A 186 -4.49 8.83 5.60
N PRO A 187 -4.44 8.23 6.82
CA PRO A 187 -3.78 8.83 7.97
C PRO A 187 -2.27 9.04 7.72
N GLU A 188 -1.73 10.20 8.12
CA GLU A 188 -0.30 10.49 8.01
C GLU A 188 0.59 9.50 8.78
N SER A 189 0.06 8.90 9.85
CA SER A 189 0.77 7.91 10.66
C SER A 189 1.30 6.73 9.86
N ILE A 190 0.67 6.37 8.73
CA ILE A 190 1.15 5.28 7.87
C ILE A 190 2.54 5.54 7.27
N LEU A 191 2.98 6.79 7.25
CA LEU A 191 4.31 7.18 6.76
C LEU A 191 5.42 6.85 7.76
N ILE A 192 5.09 6.73 9.04
CA ILE A 192 6.05 6.54 10.12
C ILE A 192 5.85 5.23 10.88
N ASP A 193 4.63 4.68 10.89
CA ASP A 193 4.36 3.46 11.63
C ASP A 193 5.05 2.25 11.01
N ALA A 194 5.73 1.46 11.82
CA ALA A 194 6.45 0.25 11.40
C ALA A 194 5.52 -0.83 10.81
N ARG A 195 4.25 -0.77 11.18
CA ARG A 195 3.16 -1.62 10.67
C ARG A 195 2.00 -0.72 10.29
N PRO A 196 2.04 -0.09 9.11
CA PRO A 196 1.03 0.87 8.70
C PRO A 196 -0.34 0.20 8.58
N HIS A 197 -1.32 0.86 9.16
CA HIS A 197 -2.72 0.42 9.17
C HIS A 197 -3.62 1.62 8.84
N VAL A 198 -4.38 1.52 7.74
CA VAL A 198 -5.27 2.61 7.31
C VAL A 198 -6.64 2.51 7.95
N GLY A 199 -7.14 1.27 8.17
CA GLY A 199 -8.55 1.02 8.45
C GLY A 199 -9.41 1.03 7.17
N THR A 200 -10.45 0.19 7.15
CA THR A 200 -11.31 0.02 5.96
C THR A 200 -12.08 1.29 5.60
N ASP A 201 -12.57 2.02 6.58
CA ASP A 201 -13.31 3.27 6.42
C ASP A 201 -12.46 4.36 5.73
N LYS A 202 -11.24 4.59 6.23
CA LYS A 202 -10.30 5.55 5.66
C LYS A 202 -9.78 5.11 4.30
N LEU A 203 -9.57 3.79 4.12
CA LEU A 203 -9.15 3.26 2.83
C LEU A 203 -10.20 3.48 1.75
N HIS A 204 -11.48 3.32 2.05
CA HIS A 204 -12.56 3.60 1.10
C HIS A 204 -12.62 5.09 0.70
N ILE A 205 -12.34 6.01 1.64
CA ILE A 205 -12.21 7.44 1.34
C ILE A 205 -11.02 7.67 0.40
N ALA A 206 -9.87 7.10 0.74
CA ALA A 206 -8.66 7.24 -0.07
C ALA A 206 -8.84 6.69 -1.49
N LEU A 207 -9.54 5.57 -1.65
CA LEU A 207 -9.86 5.00 -2.97
C LEU A 207 -10.73 5.93 -3.82
N LYS A 208 -11.80 6.51 -3.24
CA LYS A 208 -12.65 7.47 -3.94
C LYS A 208 -11.87 8.70 -4.40
N ASN A 209 -11.02 9.23 -3.52
CA ASN A 209 -10.20 10.40 -3.83
C ASN A 209 -9.12 10.08 -4.89
N LEU A 210 -8.54 8.88 -4.84
CA LEU A 210 -7.60 8.40 -5.86
C LEU A 210 -8.28 8.25 -7.23
N ARG A 211 -9.51 7.69 -7.26
CA ARG A 211 -10.32 7.63 -8.48
C ARG A 211 -10.60 9.01 -9.03
N GLN A 212 -11.04 9.95 -8.19
CA GLN A 212 -11.31 11.32 -8.64
C GLN A 212 -10.05 11.96 -9.23
N ARG A 213 -8.90 11.81 -8.57
CA ARG A 213 -7.62 12.29 -9.09
C ARG A 213 -7.25 11.67 -10.43
N LEU A 214 -7.51 10.39 -10.64
CA LEU A 214 -7.28 9.72 -11.93
C LEU A 214 -8.16 10.33 -13.02
N LEU A 215 -9.45 10.57 -12.74
CA LEU A 215 -10.37 11.22 -13.66
C LEU A 215 -9.94 12.65 -14.00
N ASP A 216 -9.51 13.43 -13.00
CA ASP A 216 -9.00 14.80 -13.18
C ASP A 216 -7.74 14.85 -14.05
N LEU A 217 -6.92 13.79 -14.00
CA LEU A 217 -5.74 13.60 -14.85
C LEU A 217 -6.08 13.04 -16.24
N GLY A 218 -7.38 12.82 -16.54
CA GLY A 218 -7.87 12.38 -17.86
C GLY A 218 -7.85 10.89 -18.09
N ALA A 219 -7.77 10.05 -17.03
CA ALA A 219 -7.97 8.62 -17.15
C ALA A 219 -9.44 8.28 -17.44
N ASP A 220 -9.69 7.24 -18.23
CA ASP A 220 -11.02 6.67 -18.49
C ASP A 220 -11.19 5.42 -17.62
N ILE A 221 -12.06 5.47 -16.62
CA ILE A 221 -12.28 4.37 -15.67
C ILE A 221 -13.62 3.70 -15.95
N ARG A 222 -13.59 2.43 -16.30
CA ARG A 222 -14.76 1.64 -16.69
C ARG A 222 -14.99 0.51 -15.70
N PHE A 223 -16.03 0.65 -14.88
CA PHE A 223 -16.52 -0.40 -13.98
C PHE A 223 -17.54 -1.30 -14.65
N GLY A 224 -17.62 -2.57 -14.23
CA GLY A 224 -18.46 -3.57 -14.89
C GLY A 224 -17.92 -4.00 -16.25
N HIS A 225 -16.60 -3.82 -16.48
CA HIS A 225 -15.93 -4.16 -17.73
C HIS A 225 -14.87 -5.23 -17.50
N ARG A 226 -15.11 -6.42 -18.07
CA ARG A 226 -14.23 -7.60 -17.93
C ARG A 226 -13.47 -7.88 -19.22
N LEU A 227 -12.17 -8.13 -19.11
CA LEU A 227 -11.37 -8.62 -20.23
C LEU A 227 -11.75 -10.07 -20.56
N GLU A 228 -12.16 -10.34 -21.81
CA GLU A 228 -12.54 -11.65 -22.30
C GLU A 228 -11.62 -12.18 -23.39
N GLY A 229 -10.82 -11.31 -24.00
CA GLY A 229 -9.90 -11.75 -25.05
C GLY A 229 -8.84 -10.73 -25.41
N ILE A 230 -7.78 -11.21 -26.03
CA ILE A 230 -6.69 -10.41 -26.58
C ILE A 230 -6.55 -10.76 -28.04
N GLU A 231 -6.51 -9.76 -28.90
CA GLU A 231 -6.18 -9.89 -30.33
C GLU A 231 -4.74 -9.41 -30.53
N ALA A 232 -3.89 -10.33 -30.94
CA ALA A 232 -2.47 -10.06 -31.17
C ALA A 232 -2.03 -10.76 -32.49
N PRO A 233 -2.48 -10.28 -33.67
CA PRO A 233 -2.02 -10.81 -34.93
C PRO A 233 -0.48 -10.63 -35.02
N GLU A 234 0.20 -11.65 -35.50
CA GLU A 234 1.67 -11.66 -35.65
C GLU A 234 2.43 -11.40 -34.34
N GLY A 235 1.79 -11.60 -33.18
CA GLY A 235 2.38 -11.40 -31.87
C GLY A 235 2.31 -9.95 -31.35
N GLU A 236 1.76 -9.02 -32.10
CA GLU A 236 1.59 -7.62 -31.69
C GLU A 236 0.16 -7.35 -31.21
N LEU A 237 0.04 -6.74 -30.03
CA LEU A 237 -1.25 -6.35 -29.47
C LEU A 237 -1.95 -5.34 -30.38
N ALA A 238 -3.15 -5.70 -30.85
CA ALA A 238 -3.98 -4.86 -31.69
C ALA A 238 -5.27 -4.41 -31.02
N ALA A 239 -5.91 -5.27 -30.23
CA ALA A 239 -7.12 -4.95 -29.50
C ALA A 239 -7.39 -5.92 -28.35
N LEU A 240 -8.34 -5.52 -27.50
CA LEU A 240 -8.92 -6.35 -26.45
C LEU A 240 -10.40 -6.60 -26.76
N VAL A 241 -10.88 -7.78 -26.40
CA VAL A 241 -12.32 -8.07 -26.33
C VAL A 241 -12.76 -7.87 -24.88
N VAL A 242 -13.70 -6.99 -24.68
CA VAL A 242 -14.17 -6.56 -23.35
C VAL A 242 -15.67 -6.76 -23.26
N SER A 243 -16.14 -7.45 -22.22
CA SER A 243 -17.54 -7.52 -21.85
C SER A 243 -17.88 -6.33 -20.97
N GLY A 244 -18.89 -5.58 -21.33
CA GLY A 244 -19.41 -4.44 -20.59
C GLY A 244 -20.92 -4.54 -20.35
N PRO A 245 -21.52 -3.57 -19.67
CA PRO A 245 -22.96 -3.57 -19.37
C PRO A 245 -23.88 -3.66 -20.60
N GLU A 246 -23.42 -3.14 -21.74
CA GLU A 246 -24.17 -3.11 -23.01
C GLU A 246 -23.81 -4.28 -23.96
N GLY A 247 -22.97 -5.21 -23.50
CA GLY A 247 -22.49 -6.34 -24.29
C GLY A 247 -20.98 -6.28 -24.53
N SER A 248 -20.49 -7.27 -25.28
CA SER A 248 -19.06 -7.36 -25.61
C SER A 248 -18.70 -6.41 -26.77
N TYR A 249 -17.54 -5.76 -26.64
CA TYR A 249 -17.02 -4.85 -27.66
C TYR A 249 -15.51 -5.01 -27.84
N ARG A 250 -15.02 -4.52 -28.96
CA ARG A 250 -13.61 -4.47 -29.31
C ARG A 250 -13.00 -3.14 -28.90
N LEU A 251 -11.96 -3.17 -28.06
CA LEU A 251 -11.20 -2.00 -27.62
C LEU A 251 -9.80 -2.01 -28.27
N PRO A 252 -9.49 -1.09 -29.19
CA PRO A 252 -8.16 -0.96 -29.75
C PRO A 252 -7.13 -0.71 -28.64
N ALA A 253 -6.01 -1.45 -28.63
CA ALA A 253 -4.97 -1.32 -27.63
C ALA A 253 -3.61 -1.72 -28.24
N ARG A 254 -2.57 -0.98 -27.87
CA ARG A 254 -1.17 -1.28 -28.22
C ARG A 254 -0.33 -1.59 -26.99
N GLN A 255 -0.81 -1.19 -25.81
CA GLN A 255 -0.15 -1.39 -24.54
C GLN A 255 -1.16 -1.89 -23.52
N LEU A 256 -0.84 -2.96 -22.83
CA LEU A 256 -1.71 -3.61 -21.85
C LEU A 256 -0.93 -3.89 -20.57
N ILE A 257 -1.49 -3.49 -19.44
CA ILE A 257 -1.03 -3.86 -18.11
C ILE A 257 -2.08 -4.77 -17.48
N LEU A 258 -1.71 -5.99 -17.18
CA LEU A 258 -2.56 -6.97 -16.51
C LEU A 258 -2.34 -6.88 -14.99
N ALA A 259 -3.34 -6.40 -14.25
CA ALA A 259 -3.33 -6.25 -12.80
C ALA A 259 -4.49 -7.01 -12.14
N LEU A 260 -4.74 -8.25 -12.62
CA LEU A 260 -5.93 -9.07 -12.40
C LEU A 260 -6.13 -9.53 -10.95
N GLY A 261 -5.07 -9.53 -10.13
CA GLY A 261 -5.06 -10.26 -8.86
C GLY A 261 -5.06 -11.78 -9.08
N HIS A 262 -5.15 -12.54 -8.01
CA HIS A 262 -5.04 -14.00 -8.07
C HIS A 262 -6.39 -14.73 -8.28
N SER A 263 -7.51 -14.02 -8.18
CA SER A 263 -8.86 -14.63 -8.19
C SER A 263 -9.54 -14.64 -9.56
N ALA A 264 -9.02 -13.92 -10.55
CA ALA A 264 -9.56 -13.83 -11.90
C ALA A 264 -9.20 -15.07 -12.74
N ARG A 265 -9.64 -16.26 -12.31
CA ARG A 265 -9.29 -17.54 -12.91
C ARG A 265 -9.72 -17.63 -14.36
N ASP A 266 -10.93 -17.20 -14.69
CA ASP A 266 -11.47 -17.12 -16.04
C ASP A 266 -10.58 -16.34 -17.00
N THR A 267 -10.09 -15.17 -16.55
CA THR A 267 -9.18 -14.36 -17.36
C THR A 267 -7.77 -15.01 -17.44
N VAL A 268 -7.30 -15.64 -16.36
CA VAL A 268 -6.00 -16.36 -16.37
C VAL A 268 -6.07 -17.57 -17.32
N GLU A 269 -7.16 -18.35 -17.31
CA GLU A 269 -7.41 -19.46 -18.22
C GLU A 269 -7.44 -18.98 -19.68
N MET A 270 -8.16 -17.91 -19.97
CA MET A 270 -8.19 -17.30 -21.30
C MET A 270 -6.79 -16.89 -21.79
N LEU A 271 -5.97 -16.33 -20.91
CA LEU A 271 -4.60 -15.94 -21.25
C LEU A 271 -3.70 -17.15 -21.49
N TYR A 272 -3.89 -18.23 -20.71
CA TYR A 272 -3.19 -19.48 -20.89
C TYR A 272 -3.54 -20.14 -22.22
N ASP A 273 -4.81 -20.21 -22.55
CA ASP A 273 -5.31 -20.78 -23.82
C ASP A 273 -4.84 -19.99 -25.04
N ARG A 274 -4.50 -18.71 -24.86
CA ARG A 274 -3.88 -17.84 -25.87
C ARG A 274 -2.37 -18.01 -25.99
N GLY A 275 -1.79 -18.91 -25.22
CA GLY A 275 -0.37 -19.25 -25.28
C GLY A 275 0.56 -18.30 -24.53
N LEU A 276 0.05 -17.48 -23.59
CA LEU A 276 0.92 -16.71 -22.71
C LEU A 276 1.75 -17.68 -21.85
N SER A 277 3.08 -17.47 -21.82
CA SER A 277 3.97 -18.26 -20.98
C SER A 277 3.65 -18.04 -19.51
N MET A 278 3.33 -19.12 -18.80
CA MET A 278 3.02 -19.13 -17.38
C MET A 278 3.83 -20.17 -16.63
N GLU A 279 4.20 -19.83 -15.40
CA GLU A 279 4.90 -20.73 -14.48
C GLU A 279 4.05 -20.98 -13.24
N ALA A 280 3.98 -22.24 -12.80
CA ALA A 280 3.41 -22.57 -11.51
C ALA A 280 4.29 -22.02 -10.38
N LYS A 281 3.71 -21.29 -9.44
CA LYS A 281 4.43 -20.77 -8.27
C LYS A 281 3.87 -21.35 -6.99
N PRO A 282 4.72 -21.68 -6.01
CA PRO A 282 4.27 -22.11 -4.71
C PRO A 282 3.52 -20.98 -4.00
N PHE A 283 2.54 -21.34 -3.19
CA PHE A 283 1.80 -20.44 -2.35
C PHE A 283 1.69 -20.99 -0.92
N ALA A 284 1.48 -20.12 0.05
CA ALA A 284 1.23 -20.52 1.41
C ALA A 284 -0.27 -20.82 1.62
N ALA A 285 -0.58 -22.01 2.10
CA ALA A 285 -1.93 -22.37 2.52
C ALA A 285 -2.01 -22.40 4.05
N GLY A 286 -3.19 -22.15 4.60
CA GLY A 286 -3.39 -22.18 6.03
C GLY A 286 -4.84 -21.92 6.42
N VAL A 287 -5.07 -21.86 7.73
CA VAL A 287 -6.36 -21.55 8.30
C VAL A 287 -6.37 -20.13 8.87
N ARG A 288 -7.53 -19.50 8.87
CA ARG A 288 -7.74 -18.27 9.62
C ARG A 288 -7.96 -18.64 11.08
N ILE A 289 -7.26 -17.93 11.96
CA ILE A 289 -7.50 -17.99 13.40
C ILE A 289 -7.94 -16.60 13.87
N GLU A 290 -8.95 -16.55 14.71
CA GLU A 290 -9.50 -15.29 15.23
C GLU A 290 -9.45 -15.30 16.75
N HIS A 291 -9.13 -14.13 17.32
CA HIS A 291 -9.10 -13.89 18.76
C HIS A 291 -9.76 -12.55 19.07
N LEU A 292 -10.27 -12.41 20.27
CA LEU A 292 -10.69 -11.12 20.77
C LEU A 292 -9.47 -10.19 20.84
N GLN A 293 -9.58 -8.99 20.25
CA GLN A 293 -8.50 -8.00 20.24
C GLN A 293 -8.04 -7.67 21.67
N SER A 294 -9.00 -7.50 22.59
CA SER A 294 -8.70 -7.23 23.99
C SER A 294 -7.85 -8.31 24.66
N HIS A 295 -8.03 -9.58 24.27
CA HIS A 295 -7.20 -10.68 24.79
C HIS A 295 -5.75 -10.57 24.27
N ILE A 296 -5.58 -10.29 22.99
CA ILE A 296 -4.24 -10.12 22.38
C ILE A 296 -3.54 -8.89 22.96
N ASP A 297 -4.25 -7.78 23.13
CA ASP A 297 -3.72 -6.56 23.75
C ASP A 297 -3.27 -6.83 25.20
N ALA A 298 -4.08 -7.53 25.99
CA ALA A 298 -3.73 -7.90 27.37
C ALA A 298 -2.48 -8.79 27.44
N VAL A 299 -2.34 -9.76 26.53
CA VAL A 299 -1.19 -10.66 26.50
C VAL A 299 0.09 -9.92 26.09
N GLN A 300 0.01 -9.05 25.07
CA GLN A 300 1.20 -8.37 24.53
C GLN A 300 1.58 -7.11 25.30
N TYR A 301 0.61 -6.30 25.68
CA TYR A 301 0.83 -4.98 26.28
C TYR A 301 0.69 -4.97 27.81
N LYS A 302 0.11 -6.02 28.39
CA LYS A 302 -0.07 -6.19 29.85
C LYS A 302 -0.77 -4.96 30.45
N GLU A 303 -0.12 -4.30 31.42
CA GLU A 303 -0.62 -3.10 32.10
C GLU A 303 -0.91 -1.92 31.18
N TYR A 304 -0.32 -1.91 29.96
CA TYR A 304 -0.57 -0.89 28.93
C TYR A 304 -1.69 -1.26 27.96
N ALA A 305 -2.41 -2.39 28.16
CA ALA A 305 -3.54 -2.76 27.29
C ALA A 305 -4.61 -1.65 27.29
N GLY A 306 -5.02 -1.23 26.09
CA GLY A 306 -5.98 -0.13 25.93
C GLY A 306 -5.38 1.30 26.08
N HIS A 307 -4.06 1.42 26.26
CA HIS A 307 -3.43 2.73 26.34
C HIS A 307 -3.52 3.47 24.99
N PRO A 308 -4.00 4.75 24.97
CA PRO A 308 -4.30 5.48 23.72
C PRO A 308 -3.08 5.75 22.84
N ALA A 309 -1.87 5.76 23.40
CA ALA A 309 -0.63 5.90 22.62
C ALA A 309 -0.17 4.62 21.92
N LEU A 310 -0.85 3.49 22.15
CA LEU A 310 -0.51 2.22 21.52
C LEU A 310 -1.54 1.86 20.43
N PRO A 311 -1.08 1.36 19.27
CA PRO A 311 -1.97 0.77 18.29
C PRO A 311 -2.52 -0.56 18.85
N VAL A 312 -3.56 -1.10 18.21
CA VAL A 312 -3.99 -2.48 18.47
C VAL A 312 -2.82 -3.44 18.25
N SER A 313 -2.66 -4.40 19.15
CA SER A 313 -1.58 -5.37 19.07
C SER A 313 -1.79 -6.35 17.90
N THR A 314 -0.71 -6.78 17.29
CA THR A 314 -0.74 -7.72 16.18
C THR A 314 0.23 -8.86 16.41
N TYR A 315 -0.12 -10.05 15.92
CA TYR A 315 0.76 -11.21 15.93
C TYR A 315 0.88 -11.82 14.52
N LYS A 316 1.90 -12.60 14.31
CA LYS A 316 2.09 -13.41 13.11
C LYS A 316 2.41 -14.84 13.54
N LEU A 317 1.66 -15.80 13.04
CA LEU A 317 1.94 -17.21 13.19
C LEU A 317 2.39 -17.79 11.85
N SER A 318 3.41 -18.62 11.86
CA SER A 318 3.85 -19.41 10.73
C SER A 318 4.48 -20.70 11.22
N CYS A 319 4.21 -21.79 10.53
CA CYS A 319 4.79 -23.10 10.80
C CYS A 319 5.36 -23.65 9.49
N HIS A 320 6.56 -24.20 9.54
CA HIS A 320 7.11 -24.97 8.44
C HIS A 320 6.84 -26.43 8.75
N LEU A 321 6.04 -27.06 7.90
CA LEU A 321 5.82 -28.50 8.00
C LEU A 321 6.99 -29.22 7.31
N PRO A 322 7.50 -30.33 7.92
CA PRO A 322 8.42 -31.19 7.19
C PRO A 322 7.71 -31.72 5.93
N GLY A 323 8.36 -31.61 4.78
CA GLY A 323 7.88 -32.13 3.50
C GLY A 323 7.95 -33.64 3.42
#